data_a256de1acfc0e01a56403038123a954c
#
_entry.id   a256de1acfc0e01a56403038123a954c
#
_cell.length_a   1.000
_cell.length_b   1.000
_cell.length_c   1.000
_cell.angle_alpha   90.00
_cell.angle_beta   90.00
_cell.angle_gamma   90.00
#
_symmetry.space_group_name_H-M   'P 1'
#
loop_
_entity.id
_entity.type
_entity.pdbx_description
1 polymer ?
#
loop_
_entity_poly.entity_id
_entity_poly.type
_entity_poly.pdbx_seq_one_letter_code
_entity_poly.pdbx_strand_id
1 'polypeptide(L)'
;MDKHITAPITKETARSLHAGDYVYVTGTIYTARDAAHKRMDEALDRGESLSIDIKDQAIYYMGPSPAREGRPIGSAGPTTASRMDKYAPRLLDLGQTAMIGKGKRSQAVIDAVVRNGCVYLAAIGGAGALLSKCIKSSEVIAYEDLGTEAIRKLQVENLPLIVVIDSEGNNLYETAIKEYAKI
;
A
#
# COMPACT_ATOMS: atom_id res chain seq x y z
N MET A 1 -5.31 19.33 -0.36
CA MET A 1 -5.71 19.47 1.06
C MET A 1 -5.05 18.36 1.87
N ASP A 2 -4.56 18.69 3.04
CA ASP A 2 -3.89 17.73 3.91
C ASP A 2 -4.91 17.01 4.79
N LYS A 3 -4.85 15.69 4.80
CA LYS A 3 -5.76 14.87 5.60
C LYS A 3 -4.95 13.96 6.52
N HIS A 4 -5.36 13.89 7.78
CA HIS A 4 -4.78 12.96 8.75
C HIS A 4 -5.75 11.80 8.94
N ILE A 5 -5.31 10.58 8.67
CA ILE A 5 -6.14 9.39 8.77
C ILE A 5 -5.49 8.33 9.65
N THR A 6 -6.31 7.43 10.15
CA THR A 6 -5.88 6.35 11.03
C THR A 6 -5.98 5.01 10.29
N ALA A 7 -4.96 4.17 10.42
CA ALA A 7 -4.97 2.80 9.94
C ALA A 7 -5.27 1.84 11.13
N PRO A 8 -6.07 0.78 10.95
CA PRO A 8 -6.64 0.30 9.66
C PRO A 8 -7.54 1.33 9.01
N ILE A 9 -7.56 1.32 7.67
CA ILE A 9 -8.32 2.29 6.87
C ILE A 9 -9.66 1.68 6.47
N THR A 10 -10.75 2.21 7.01
CA THR A 10 -12.09 1.75 6.66
C THR A 10 -12.46 2.15 5.24
N LYS A 11 -13.44 1.47 4.65
CA LYS A 11 -13.96 1.84 3.33
C LYS A 11 -14.55 3.25 3.32
N GLU A 12 -15.18 3.65 4.42
CA GLU A 12 -15.70 5.02 4.57
C GLU A 12 -14.57 6.05 4.44
N THR A 13 -13.46 5.82 5.16
CA THR A 13 -12.29 6.69 5.06
C THR A 13 -11.67 6.65 3.66
N ALA A 14 -11.50 5.47 3.07
CA ALA A 14 -10.94 5.32 1.73
C ALA A 14 -11.77 6.10 0.70
N ARG A 15 -13.10 6.01 0.76
CA ARG A 15 -13.99 6.73 -0.15
C ARG A 15 -13.98 8.24 0.03
N SER A 16 -13.56 8.72 1.18
CA SER A 16 -13.46 10.17 1.45
C SER A 16 -12.21 10.80 0.85
N LEU A 17 -11.26 9.99 0.36
CA LEU A 17 -10.01 10.45 -0.21
C LEU A 17 -10.15 10.65 -1.71
N HIS A 18 -9.55 11.74 -2.22
CA HIS A 18 -9.61 12.08 -3.64
C HIS A 18 -8.21 12.21 -4.23
N ALA A 19 -8.06 11.85 -5.49
CA ALA A 19 -6.78 11.93 -6.20
C ALA A 19 -6.18 13.33 -6.06
N GLY A 20 -4.91 13.37 -5.63
CA GLY A 20 -4.20 14.63 -5.35
C GLY A 20 -4.21 15.04 -3.88
N ASP A 21 -5.02 14.40 -3.04
CA ASP A 21 -4.99 14.70 -1.59
C ASP A 21 -3.66 14.26 -0.98
N TYR A 22 -3.12 15.09 -0.11
CA TYR A 22 -1.99 14.72 0.75
C TYR A 22 -2.55 14.07 2.01
N VAL A 23 -2.02 12.91 2.36
CA VAL A 23 -2.53 12.09 3.45
C VAL A 23 -1.39 11.71 4.41
N TYR A 24 -1.63 11.87 5.70
CA TYR A 24 -0.71 11.45 6.75
C TYR A 24 -1.35 10.29 7.50
N VAL A 25 -0.73 9.11 7.42
CA VAL A 25 -1.28 7.88 8.00
C VAL A 25 -0.61 7.57 9.32
N THR A 26 -1.41 7.36 10.35
CA THR A 26 -0.94 6.91 11.68
C THR A 26 -1.69 5.63 12.05
N GLY A 27 -0.97 4.63 12.52
CA GLY A 27 -1.56 3.38 12.97
C GLY A 27 -0.85 2.16 12.41
N THR A 28 -1.59 1.08 12.27
CA THR A 28 -1.05 -0.22 11.85
C THR A 28 -1.24 -0.43 10.35
N ILE A 29 -0.14 -0.73 9.65
CA ILE A 29 -0.16 -1.15 8.24
C ILE A 29 0.69 -2.43 8.11
N TYR A 30 0.57 -3.09 6.96
CA TYR A 30 1.34 -4.30 6.68
C TYR A 30 2.24 -4.09 5.47
N THR A 31 3.33 -4.86 5.38
CA THR A 31 4.16 -4.87 4.18
C THR A 31 3.99 -6.18 3.44
N ALA A 32 3.99 -6.13 2.12
CA ALA A 32 4.04 -7.31 1.27
C ALA A 32 4.51 -6.93 -0.12
N ARG A 33 5.47 -7.68 -0.65
CA ARG A 33 5.94 -7.54 -2.03
C ARG A 33 5.59 -8.76 -2.86
N ASP A 34 6.30 -8.97 -3.95
CA ASP A 34 6.05 -10.00 -4.97
C ASP A 34 5.91 -11.40 -4.37
N ALA A 35 6.89 -11.83 -3.57
CA ALA A 35 6.93 -13.19 -3.03
C ALA A 35 5.78 -13.44 -2.05
N ALA A 36 5.48 -12.48 -1.19
CA ALA A 36 4.38 -12.59 -0.23
C ALA A 36 3.03 -12.59 -0.95
N HIS A 37 2.85 -11.71 -1.94
CA HIS A 37 1.63 -11.68 -2.74
C HIS A 37 1.40 -12.99 -3.49
N LYS A 38 2.45 -13.54 -4.10
CA LYS A 38 2.37 -14.82 -4.79
C LYS A 38 1.94 -15.92 -3.84
N ARG A 39 2.52 -15.97 -2.65
CA ARG A 39 2.20 -16.99 -1.64
C ARG A 39 0.77 -16.85 -1.13
N MET A 40 0.29 -15.62 -0.91
CA MET A 40 -1.09 -15.38 -0.55
C MET A 40 -2.06 -15.84 -1.64
N ASP A 41 -1.74 -15.55 -2.90
CA ASP A 41 -2.55 -15.96 -4.04
C ASP A 41 -2.62 -17.47 -4.18
N GLU A 42 -1.49 -18.16 -4.03
CA GLU A 42 -1.43 -19.62 -4.05
C GLU A 42 -2.23 -20.23 -2.89
N ALA A 43 -2.18 -19.65 -1.71
CA ALA A 43 -2.98 -20.10 -0.57
C ALA A 43 -4.48 -20.00 -0.86
N LEU A 44 -4.90 -18.88 -1.45
CA LEU A 44 -6.30 -18.70 -1.84
C LEU A 44 -6.72 -19.70 -2.93
N ASP A 45 -5.84 -20.00 -3.87
CA ASP A 45 -6.09 -21.03 -4.90
C ASP A 45 -6.32 -22.42 -4.30
N ARG A 46 -5.68 -22.72 -3.17
CA ARG A 46 -5.87 -23.98 -2.44
C ARG A 46 -7.09 -23.95 -1.51
N GLY A 47 -7.83 -22.85 -1.47
CA GLY A 47 -8.96 -22.69 -0.56
C GLY A 47 -8.58 -22.43 0.88
N GLU A 48 -7.33 -22.06 1.14
CA GLU A 48 -6.84 -21.75 2.48
C GLU A 48 -7.16 -20.31 2.87
N SER A 49 -7.23 -20.03 4.17
CA SER A 49 -7.34 -18.67 4.68
C SER A 49 -6.00 -17.96 4.59
N LEU A 50 -6.04 -16.62 4.49
CA LEU A 50 -4.82 -15.82 4.53
C LEU A 50 -4.20 -15.85 5.94
N SER A 51 -2.87 -15.67 5.99
CA SER A 51 -2.13 -15.60 7.26
C SER A 51 -2.42 -14.35 8.07
N ILE A 52 -3.05 -13.35 7.45
CA ILE A 52 -3.43 -12.09 8.09
C ILE A 52 -4.90 -11.80 7.77
N ASP A 53 -5.56 -11.04 8.65
CA ASP A 53 -6.90 -10.52 8.35
C ASP A 53 -6.72 -9.33 7.42
N ILE A 54 -7.13 -9.48 6.17
CA ILE A 54 -6.93 -8.48 5.12
C ILE A 54 -7.95 -7.33 5.16
N LYS A 55 -9.05 -7.52 5.89
CA LYS A 55 -10.14 -6.54 5.92
C LYS A 55 -9.66 -5.19 6.47
N ASP A 56 -9.94 -4.12 5.73
CA ASP A 56 -9.59 -2.73 6.07
C ASP A 56 -8.09 -2.46 6.17
N GLN A 57 -7.25 -3.36 5.64
CA GLN A 57 -5.81 -3.19 5.76
C GLN A 57 -5.22 -2.38 4.61
N ALA A 58 -4.18 -1.62 4.96
CA ALA A 58 -3.29 -0.97 4.00
C ALA A 58 -2.06 -1.86 3.86
N ILE A 59 -1.70 -2.17 2.61
CA ILE A 59 -0.48 -2.92 2.32
C ILE A 59 0.53 -2.01 1.63
N TYR A 60 1.68 -1.87 2.26
CA TYR A 60 2.82 -1.12 1.74
C TYR A 60 3.71 -2.09 0.94
N TYR A 61 3.89 -1.78 -0.34
CA TYR A 61 4.71 -2.57 -1.25
C TYR A 61 6.18 -2.26 -1.02
N MET A 62 6.73 -2.84 0.02
CA MET A 62 8.16 -2.70 0.32
C MET A 62 8.73 -3.96 0.93
N GLY A 63 10.04 -4.19 0.68
CA GLY A 63 10.86 -5.13 1.42
C GLY A 63 12.00 -4.33 2.01
N PRO A 64 11.95 -4.01 3.31
CA PRO A 64 12.94 -3.11 3.90
C PRO A 64 14.34 -3.74 3.86
N SER A 65 15.36 -2.89 3.79
CA SER A 65 16.73 -3.33 4.01
C SER A 65 16.89 -3.73 5.48
N PRO A 66 17.92 -4.53 5.84
CA PRO A 66 18.14 -4.92 7.22
C PRO A 66 18.18 -3.73 8.16
N ALA A 67 17.59 -3.88 9.34
CA ALA A 67 17.55 -2.84 10.34
C ALA A 67 18.94 -2.51 10.86
N ARG A 68 19.19 -1.22 11.08
CA ARG A 68 20.39 -0.76 11.78
C ARG A 68 20.11 -0.78 13.28
N GLU A 69 21.17 -0.85 14.07
CA GLU A 69 21.06 -0.83 15.51
C GLU A 69 20.22 0.38 16.00
N GLY A 70 19.26 0.10 16.87
CA GLY A 70 18.37 1.13 17.41
C GLY A 70 17.22 1.56 16.51
N ARG A 71 17.05 0.91 15.36
CA ARG A 71 15.95 1.24 14.43
C ARG A 71 15.10 0.02 14.11
N PRO A 72 13.76 0.18 13.97
CA PRO A 72 12.86 -0.95 13.70
C PRO A 72 13.05 -1.55 12.31
N ILE A 73 13.46 -0.76 11.31
CA ILE A 73 13.77 -1.23 9.95
C ILE A 73 14.87 -0.38 9.33
N GLY A 74 15.43 -0.84 8.21
CA GLY A 74 16.34 -0.07 7.39
C GLY A 74 15.59 0.89 6.46
N SER A 75 16.03 1.00 5.20
CA SER A 75 15.35 1.85 4.21
C SER A 75 13.94 1.31 3.92
N ALA A 76 12.95 2.19 3.83
CA ALA A 76 11.53 1.88 3.66
C ALA A 76 10.95 2.40 2.34
N GLY A 77 11.76 2.50 1.29
CA GLY A 77 11.29 2.94 -0.02
C GLY A 77 10.32 1.95 -0.66
N PRO A 78 9.26 2.45 -1.33
CA PRO A 78 8.30 1.58 -2.00
C PRO A 78 8.89 0.94 -3.25
N THR A 79 8.46 -0.29 -3.56
CA THR A 79 8.76 -0.93 -4.84
C THR A 79 7.72 -0.59 -5.90
N THR A 80 8.01 -0.89 -7.16
CA THR A 80 7.11 -0.67 -8.29
C THR A 80 5.82 -1.47 -8.11
N ALA A 81 4.70 -0.77 -8.05
CA ALA A 81 3.40 -1.36 -7.73
C ALA A 81 2.86 -2.28 -8.83
N SER A 82 3.20 -2.04 -10.10
CA SER A 82 2.72 -2.87 -11.22
C SER A 82 3.09 -4.35 -11.08
N ARG A 83 4.11 -4.66 -10.31
CA ARG A 83 4.52 -6.05 -10.04
C ARG A 83 3.46 -6.81 -9.25
N MET A 84 2.61 -6.12 -8.51
CA MET A 84 1.53 -6.70 -7.72
C MET A 84 0.18 -6.70 -8.45
N ASP A 85 0.10 -6.15 -9.65
CA ASP A 85 -1.19 -5.94 -10.35
C ASP A 85 -1.97 -7.23 -10.61
N LYS A 86 -1.30 -8.34 -10.81
CA LYS A 86 -1.97 -9.64 -11.01
C LYS A 86 -2.57 -10.22 -9.73
N TYR A 87 -2.15 -9.73 -8.57
CA TYR A 87 -2.63 -10.22 -7.26
C TYR A 87 -3.58 -9.25 -6.55
N ALA A 88 -3.37 -7.96 -6.75
CA ALA A 88 -4.07 -6.92 -5.98
C ALA A 88 -5.59 -6.96 -6.10
N PRO A 89 -6.20 -7.15 -7.28
CA PRO A 89 -7.67 -7.15 -7.39
C PRO A 89 -8.32 -8.18 -6.46
N ARG A 90 -7.74 -9.37 -6.35
CA ARG A 90 -8.26 -10.44 -5.50
C ARG A 90 -8.27 -10.03 -4.02
N LEU A 91 -7.20 -9.40 -3.56
CA LEU A 91 -7.09 -8.93 -2.18
C LEU A 91 -8.05 -7.78 -1.89
N LEU A 92 -8.23 -6.87 -2.85
CA LEU A 92 -9.21 -5.79 -2.72
C LEU A 92 -10.64 -6.36 -2.62
N ASP A 93 -10.93 -7.39 -3.41
CA ASP A 93 -12.24 -8.06 -3.35
C ASP A 93 -12.46 -8.77 -2.00
N LEU A 94 -11.40 -9.13 -1.30
CA LEU A 94 -11.46 -9.76 0.02
C LEU A 94 -11.51 -8.75 1.18
N GLY A 95 -11.43 -7.45 0.90
CA GLY A 95 -11.62 -6.42 1.91
C GLY A 95 -10.45 -5.49 2.17
N GLN A 96 -9.31 -5.69 1.52
CA GLN A 96 -8.20 -4.73 1.59
C GLN A 96 -8.70 -3.38 1.07
N THR A 97 -8.31 -2.28 1.74
CA THR A 97 -8.82 -0.95 1.39
C THR A 97 -7.78 -0.02 0.79
N ALA A 98 -6.51 -0.26 1.04
CA ALA A 98 -5.46 0.65 0.57
C ALA A 98 -4.22 -0.09 0.11
N MET A 99 -3.58 0.48 -0.90
CA MET A 99 -2.31 0.00 -1.44
C MET A 99 -1.35 1.19 -1.42
N ILE A 100 -0.09 0.95 -1.02
CA ILE A 100 0.94 1.98 -0.99
C ILE A 100 2.12 1.49 -1.81
N GLY A 101 2.49 2.25 -2.85
CA GLY A 101 3.57 1.86 -3.74
C GLY A 101 4.03 3.00 -4.61
N LYS A 102 4.59 2.70 -5.77
CA LYS A 102 4.95 3.72 -6.76
C LYS A 102 4.65 3.22 -8.17
N GLY A 103 4.40 4.16 -9.08
CA GLY A 103 4.18 3.87 -10.49
C GLY A 103 2.75 3.58 -10.85
N LYS A 104 2.54 3.32 -12.13
CA LYS A 104 1.21 3.10 -12.71
C LYS A 104 0.65 1.73 -12.34
N ARG A 105 -0.67 1.62 -12.43
CA ARG A 105 -1.39 0.37 -12.19
C ARG A 105 -2.14 -0.06 -13.46
N SER A 106 -2.43 -1.36 -13.55
CA SER A 106 -3.24 -1.90 -14.66
C SER A 106 -4.70 -1.48 -14.52
N GLN A 107 -5.44 -1.58 -15.62
CA GLN A 107 -6.88 -1.29 -15.61
C GLN A 107 -7.63 -2.21 -14.65
N ALA A 108 -7.22 -3.47 -14.54
CA ALA A 108 -7.84 -4.43 -13.62
C ALA A 108 -7.75 -3.96 -12.16
N VAL A 109 -6.63 -3.34 -11.76
CA VAL A 109 -6.47 -2.78 -10.42
C VAL A 109 -7.39 -1.56 -10.25
N ILE A 110 -7.43 -0.66 -11.23
CA ILE A 110 -8.29 0.52 -11.18
C ILE A 110 -9.76 0.10 -11.04
N ASP A 111 -10.20 -0.90 -11.82
CA ASP A 111 -11.56 -1.43 -11.74
C ASP A 111 -11.86 -1.99 -10.36
N ALA A 112 -10.91 -2.71 -9.76
CA ALA A 112 -11.08 -3.26 -8.41
C ALA A 112 -11.14 -2.16 -7.33
N VAL A 113 -10.36 -1.10 -7.49
CA VAL A 113 -10.39 0.07 -6.59
C VAL A 113 -11.79 0.71 -6.60
N VAL A 114 -12.34 0.91 -7.78
CA VAL A 114 -13.69 1.50 -7.93
C VAL A 114 -14.76 0.56 -7.39
N ARG A 115 -14.69 -0.71 -7.78
CA ARG A 115 -15.67 -1.73 -7.38
C ARG A 115 -15.75 -1.90 -5.87
N ASN A 116 -14.63 -1.79 -5.19
CA ASN A 116 -14.53 -2.04 -3.75
C ASN A 116 -14.45 -0.79 -2.89
N GLY A 117 -14.38 0.39 -3.48
CA GLY A 117 -14.24 1.62 -2.72
C GLY A 117 -12.89 1.75 -2.01
N CYS A 118 -11.82 1.42 -2.71
CA CYS A 118 -10.45 1.40 -2.19
C CYS A 118 -9.66 2.63 -2.65
N VAL A 119 -8.37 2.67 -2.30
CA VAL A 119 -7.50 3.78 -2.66
C VAL A 119 -6.07 3.29 -2.91
N TYR A 120 -5.40 3.89 -3.90
CA TYR A 120 -3.99 3.68 -4.13
C TYR A 120 -3.21 4.93 -3.79
N LEU A 121 -2.20 4.78 -2.94
CA LEU A 121 -1.41 5.87 -2.37
C LEU A 121 0.05 5.70 -2.79
N ALA A 122 0.74 6.83 -2.98
CA ALA A 122 2.17 6.84 -3.24
C ALA A 122 2.90 7.60 -2.14
N ALA A 123 4.13 7.19 -1.85
CA ALA A 123 4.94 7.85 -0.84
C ALA A 123 5.47 9.20 -1.37
N ILE A 124 5.42 10.20 -0.51
CA ILE A 124 5.94 11.53 -0.82
C ILE A 124 7.40 11.62 -0.38
N GLY A 125 8.22 12.30 -1.19
CA GLY A 125 9.61 12.55 -0.85
C GLY A 125 10.60 11.46 -1.26
N GLY A 126 10.13 10.27 -1.62
CA GLY A 126 10.90 9.22 -2.30
C GLY A 126 12.11 8.61 -1.61
N ALA A 127 12.66 9.22 -0.58
CA ALA A 127 13.84 8.70 0.10
C ALA A 127 13.42 7.70 1.20
N GLY A 128 13.75 6.42 0.99
CA GLY A 128 13.39 5.37 1.94
C GLY A 128 13.90 5.60 3.36
N ALA A 129 15.02 6.31 3.51
CA ALA A 129 15.55 6.67 4.83
C ALA A 129 14.65 7.65 5.57
N LEU A 130 14.02 8.60 4.86
CA LEU A 130 13.08 9.55 5.46
C LEU A 130 11.77 8.86 5.84
N LEU A 131 11.28 7.97 4.96
CA LEU A 131 10.06 7.20 5.21
C LEU A 131 10.23 6.28 6.41
N SER A 132 11.42 5.68 6.58
CA SER A 132 11.69 4.78 7.71
C SER A 132 11.55 5.48 9.06
N LYS A 133 11.76 6.79 9.12
CA LYS A 133 11.59 7.57 10.37
C LYS A 133 10.16 7.61 10.85
N CYS A 134 9.19 7.43 9.94
CA CYS A 134 7.76 7.37 10.28
C CYS A 134 7.37 6.02 10.87
N ILE A 135 8.22 5.00 10.74
CA ILE A 135 7.93 3.65 11.21
C ILE A 135 8.49 3.49 12.63
N LYS A 136 7.58 3.31 13.59
CA LYS A 136 7.93 3.27 15.02
C LYS A 136 8.19 1.85 15.52
N SER A 137 7.60 0.84 14.87
CA SER A 137 7.90 -0.56 15.17
C SER A 137 7.66 -1.43 13.95
N SER A 138 8.32 -2.59 13.93
CA SER A 138 8.21 -3.56 12.85
C SER A 138 8.29 -4.96 13.42
N GLU A 139 7.33 -5.81 13.05
CA GLU A 139 7.25 -7.18 13.52
C GLU A 139 6.95 -8.10 12.34
N VAL A 140 7.75 -9.15 12.16
CA VAL A 140 7.45 -10.19 11.16
C VAL A 140 6.29 -11.03 11.69
N ILE A 141 5.20 -11.12 10.92
CA ILE A 141 4.00 -11.84 11.33
C ILE A 141 3.67 -13.04 10.45
N ALA A 142 4.23 -13.12 9.23
CA ALA A 142 3.99 -14.23 8.32
C ALA A 142 5.13 -14.35 7.31
N TYR A 143 5.32 -15.56 6.78
CA TYR A 143 6.28 -15.86 5.72
C TYR A 143 7.72 -15.47 6.07
N GLU A 144 8.12 -15.76 7.29
CA GLU A 144 9.46 -15.42 7.83
C GLU A 144 10.60 -15.90 6.95
N ASP A 145 10.42 -17.04 6.28
CA ASP A 145 11.40 -17.62 5.35
C ASP A 145 11.68 -16.74 4.14
N LEU A 146 10.81 -15.77 3.82
CA LEU A 146 11.01 -14.83 2.71
C LEU A 146 11.98 -13.69 3.05
N GLY A 147 12.48 -13.64 4.28
CA GLY A 147 13.44 -12.60 4.68
C GLY A 147 12.86 -11.19 4.57
N THR A 148 13.49 -10.31 3.77
CA THR A 148 13.02 -8.94 3.61
C THR A 148 11.65 -8.84 2.93
N GLU A 149 11.19 -9.91 2.27
CA GLU A 149 9.85 -9.95 1.67
C GLU A 149 8.80 -10.65 2.55
N ALA A 150 9.14 -10.96 3.80
CA ALA A 150 8.16 -11.44 4.77
C ALA A 150 7.07 -10.37 4.99
N ILE A 151 5.89 -10.82 5.40
CA ILE A 151 4.84 -9.88 5.80
C ILE A 151 5.20 -9.32 7.18
N ARG A 152 5.29 -8.00 7.27
CA ARG A 152 5.57 -7.28 8.51
C ARG A 152 4.37 -6.45 8.91
N LYS A 153 4.17 -6.35 10.22
CA LYS A 153 3.21 -5.43 10.82
C LYS A 153 3.99 -4.21 11.27
N LEU A 154 3.60 -3.05 10.74
CA LEU A 154 4.27 -1.79 11.06
C LEU A 154 3.35 -0.88 11.86
N GLN A 155 3.92 -0.20 12.87
CA GLN A 155 3.26 0.96 13.47
C GLN A 155 3.89 2.19 12.87
N VAL A 156 3.07 3.02 12.24
CA VAL A 156 3.54 4.25 11.57
C VAL A 156 2.92 5.48 12.22
N GLU A 157 3.63 6.59 12.12
CA GLU A 157 3.18 7.88 12.63
C GLU A 157 3.40 8.94 11.56
N ASN A 158 2.29 9.56 11.14
CA ASN A 158 2.29 10.62 10.12
C ASN A 158 3.07 10.25 8.85
N LEU A 159 2.87 9.03 8.35
CA LEU A 159 3.48 8.59 7.10
C LEU A 159 2.92 9.43 5.95
N PRO A 160 3.76 10.22 5.24
CA PRO A 160 3.27 11.16 4.23
C PRO A 160 3.03 10.47 2.90
N LEU A 161 1.80 10.52 2.41
CA LEU A 161 1.38 9.88 1.16
C LEU A 161 0.55 10.85 0.33
N ILE A 162 0.44 10.55 -0.96
CA ILE A 162 -0.47 11.25 -1.88
C ILE A 162 -1.43 10.24 -2.50
N VAL A 163 -2.69 10.61 -2.62
CA VAL A 163 -3.69 9.76 -3.30
C VAL A 163 -3.44 9.81 -4.80
N VAL A 164 -3.16 8.65 -5.40
CA VAL A 164 -2.91 8.52 -6.85
C VAL A 164 -4.18 8.09 -7.57
N ILE A 165 -4.85 7.05 -7.06
CA ILE A 165 -6.12 6.56 -7.62
C ILE A 165 -7.14 6.53 -6.49
N ASP A 166 -8.26 7.23 -6.69
CA ASP A 166 -9.34 7.25 -5.70
C ASP A 166 -10.48 6.29 -6.06
N SER A 167 -11.44 6.17 -5.15
CA SER A 167 -12.56 5.23 -5.29
C SER A 167 -13.51 5.55 -6.44
N GLU A 168 -13.41 6.74 -7.02
CA GLU A 168 -14.18 7.15 -8.20
C GLU A 168 -13.44 6.85 -9.51
N GLY A 169 -12.21 6.35 -9.43
CA GLY A 169 -11.39 6.01 -10.58
C GLY A 169 -10.55 7.17 -11.12
N ASN A 170 -10.52 8.30 -10.41
CA ASN A 170 -9.63 9.40 -10.80
C ASN A 170 -8.18 8.96 -10.59
N ASN A 171 -7.34 9.25 -11.57
CA ASN A 171 -5.96 8.77 -11.60
C ASN A 171 -5.02 9.94 -11.93
N LEU A 172 -4.13 10.28 -11.01
CA LEU A 172 -3.19 11.39 -11.18
C LEU A 172 -2.30 11.25 -12.40
N TYR A 173 -1.92 10.02 -12.76
CA TYR A 173 -1.09 9.81 -13.95
C TYR A 173 -1.81 10.23 -15.23
N GLU A 174 -3.10 9.94 -15.34
CA GLU A 174 -3.90 10.33 -16.50
C GLU A 174 -4.17 11.84 -16.51
N THR A 175 -4.48 12.42 -15.35
CA THR A 175 -4.71 13.85 -15.21
C THR A 175 -3.46 14.65 -15.59
N ALA A 176 -2.30 14.24 -15.11
CA ALA A 176 -1.04 14.90 -15.44
C ALA A 176 -0.75 14.86 -16.94
N ILE A 177 -0.98 13.72 -17.60
CA ILE A 177 -0.80 13.58 -19.04
C ILE A 177 -1.74 14.52 -19.80
N LYS A 178 -2.99 14.59 -19.39
CA LYS A 178 -3.99 15.49 -20.02
C LYS A 178 -3.62 16.97 -19.86
N GLU A 179 -3.09 17.34 -18.71
CA GLU A 179 -2.62 18.72 -18.47
C GLU A 179 -1.44 19.07 -19.37
N TYR A 180 -0.48 18.17 -19.51
CA TYR A 180 0.66 18.36 -20.42
C TYR A 180 0.22 18.44 -21.88
N ALA A 181 -0.77 17.66 -22.29
CA ALA A 181 -1.28 17.66 -23.66
C ALA A 181 -2.00 18.97 -24.04
N LYS A 182 -2.41 19.77 -23.07
CA LYS A 182 -3.07 21.06 -23.30
C LYS A 182 -2.08 22.22 -23.47
N ILE A 183 -0.80 21.99 -23.25
CA ILE A 183 0.27 22.97 -23.44
C ILE A 183 0.88 22.77 -24.83
#